data_aadc3d010fa3d3bbbf1f65d4a425b5f3
#
_entry.id   aadc3d010fa3d3bbbf1f65d4a425b5f3
#
_cell.length_a   1.000
_cell.length_b   1.000
_cell.length_c   1.000
_cell.angle_alpha   90.00
_cell.angle_beta   90.00
_cell.angle_gamma   90.00
#
_symmetry.space_group_name_H-M   'P 1'
#
loop_
_entity.id
_entity.type
_entity.pdbx_description
1 polymer ?
#
loop_
_entity_poly.entity_id
_entity_poly.type
_entity_poly.pdbx_seq_one_letter_code
_entity_poly.pdbx_strand_id
1 'polypeptide(L)'
;MRPTISAPGAGDTLTGMGKKSKKSKEELIAKRLAKQQAAGFVKRPFEGLPFEADLVCLRELVPSATATAKLNEEHGGDEIVIASLLPAAWQALHRQDGVIMAGMQVPVASPDPSRDIAAAILKVKDAEPGTYAEANANPGSGPRLQDILDTSAPFTVSVQETFDYWLADDPEHRDEDLAAALEQANESISPTEKLVSADSAYWTEMGGHIYLRWAQKQDEDTVMNGLARLHARGENTVSGLGRYLGCFRAHGIVIPVWELPDGTQPDAVEEPLGAFAAQLDAAMNESGSLDYDERRAKAGVVSRQLTIR
;
A
#
# COMPACT_ATOMS: atom_id res chain seq x y z
N MET A 1 -68.76 42.56 45.35
CA MET A 1 -69.75 41.91 44.47
C MET A 1 -68.98 41.14 43.40
N ARG A 2 -69.00 39.86 43.47
CA ARG A 2 -68.63 38.98 42.35
C ARG A 2 -69.79 38.88 41.36
N PRO A 3 -69.54 38.59 40.13
CA PRO A 3 -69.87 37.27 39.66
C PRO A 3 -68.82 36.60 38.76
N THR A 4 -68.82 35.33 38.92
CA THR A 4 -68.33 34.21 38.10
C THR A 4 -68.95 34.19 36.71
N ILE A 5 -68.21 33.76 35.68
CA ILE A 5 -68.74 32.96 34.56
C ILE A 5 -67.55 32.18 33.87
N SER A 6 -67.67 30.90 33.91
CA SER A 6 -67.39 29.75 33.03
C SER A 6 -66.43 29.84 31.86
N ALA A 7 -65.62 28.83 31.80
CA ALA A 7 -64.92 28.30 30.60
C ALA A 7 -65.90 27.60 29.63
N PRO A 8 -65.54 27.46 28.35
CA PRO A 8 -65.35 26.13 27.75
C PRO A 8 -64.10 26.10 26.82
N GLY A 9 -63.41 25.05 26.75
CA GLY A 9 -63.61 23.89 25.95
C GLY A 9 -62.33 23.53 25.23
N ALA A 10 -61.88 22.33 25.41
CA ALA A 10 -60.72 21.69 24.88
C ALA A 10 -60.60 21.67 23.34
N GLY A 11 -59.38 21.70 22.87
CA GLY A 11 -59.03 21.43 21.49
C GLY A 11 -57.58 20.92 21.44
N ASP A 12 -57.43 19.63 21.65
CA ASP A 12 -56.22 18.88 21.39
C ASP A 12 -55.75 19.02 19.94
N THR A 13 -54.52 19.41 19.74
CA THR A 13 -53.73 18.95 18.57
C THR A 13 -52.28 18.87 18.94
N LEU A 14 -51.89 17.73 19.52
CA LEU A 14 -50.53 17.24 19.58
C LEU A 14 -50.08 16.79 18.20
N THR A 15 -49.42 17.66 17.46
CA THR A 15 -48.67 17.28 16.26
C THR A 15 -47.36 16.69 16.68
N GLY A 16 -47.19 15.41 16.35
CA GLY A 16 -46.04 14.58 16.71
C GLY A 16 -44.73 15.14 16.20
N MET A 17 -43.82 15.38 17.13
CA MET A 17 -42.40 15.48 16.84
C MET A 17 -41.89 14.06 16.47
N GLY A 18 -41.69 13.83 15.15
CA GLY A 18 -41.10 12.62 14.63
C GLY A 18 -39.70 12.41 15.25
N LYS A 19 -39.56 11.35 16.06
CA LYS A 19 -38.29 10.80 16.51
C LYS A 19 -37.45 10.50 15.28
N LYS A 20 -36.40 11.29 15.01
CA LYS A 20 -35.29 10.88 14.10
C LYS A 20 -34.67 9.62 14.73
N SER A 21 -34.97 8.46 14.17
CA SER A 21 -34.36 7.19 14.56
C SER A 21 -32.86 7.35 14.38
N LYS A 22 -32.09 7.20 15.45
CA LYS A 22 -30.63 7.03 15.36
C LYS A 22 -30.38 5.72 14.62
N LYS A 23 -29.90 5.82 13.39
CA LYS A 23 -29.45 4.64 12.64
C LYS A 23 -28.42 3.88 13.47
N SER A 24 -28.54 2.56 13.51
CA SER A 24 -27.60 1.72 14.24
C SER A 24 -26.19 1.87 13.66
N LYS A 25 -25.19 1.60 14.47
CA LYS A 25 -23.78 1.61 14.03
C LYS A 25 -23.58 0.66 12.84
N GLU A 26 -24.29 -0.44 12.82
CA GLU A 26 -24.29 -1.44 11.75
C GLU A 26 -24.90 -0.93 10.45
N GLU A 27 -26.02 -0.18 10.51
CA GLU A 27 -26.60 0.48 9.33
C GLU A 27 -25.68 1.56 8.75
N LEU A 28 -24.94 2.28 9.60
CA LEU A 28 -23.97 3.27 9.15
C LEU A 28 -22.77 2.61 8.48
N ILE A 29 -22.28 1.48 9.03
CA ILE A 29 -21.22 0.68 8.44
C ILE A 29 -21.68 0.08 7.12
N ALA A 30 -22.86 -0.54 7.08
CA ALA A 30 -23.44 -1.11 5.86
C ALA A 30 -23.65 -0.05 4.77
N LYS A 31 -24.11 1.15 5.14
CA LYS A 31 -24.27 2.28 4.20
C LYS A 31 -22.91 2.80 3.70
N ARG A 32 -21.88 2.77 4.53
CA ARG A 32 -20.52 3.16 4.16
C ARG A 32 -19.90 2.14 3.21
N LEU A 33 -20.06 0.84 3.50
CA LEU A 33 -19.65 -0.26 2.63
C LEU A 33 -20.40 -0.23 1.29
N ALA A 34 -21.72 -0.03 1.30
CA ALA A 34 -22.51 0.09 0.09
C ALA A 34 -22.10 1.31 -0.75
N LYS A 35 -21.74 2.43 -0.10
CA LYS A 35 -21.22 3.62 -0.78
C LYS A 35 -19.82 3.40 -1.35
N GLN A 36 -18.95 2.66 -0.65
CA GLN A 36 -17.64 2.25 -1.17
C GLN A 36 -17.78 1.29 -2.36
N GLN A 37 -18.71 0.33 -2.28
CA GLN A 37 -19.01 -0.58 -3.39
C GLN A 37 -19.61 0.15 -4.59
N ALA A 38 -20.50 1.11 -4.35
CA ALA A 38 -21.06 1.96 -5.40
C ALA A 38 -20.04 2.95 -6.00
N ALA A 39 -18.98 3.27 -5.26
CA ALA A 39 -17.87 4.11 -5.73
C ALA A 39 -16.79 3.31 -6.51
N GLY A 40 -17.01 2.00 -6.75
CA GLY A 40 -16.10 1.19 -7.57
C GLY A 40 -14.80 0.85 -6.85
N PHE A 41 -14.85 0.40 -5.59
CA PHE A 41 -13.66 -0.08 -4.86
C PHE A 41 -12.90 -1.14 -5.68
N VAL A 42 -11.66 -0.83 -6.01
CA VAL A 42 -10.76 -1.71 -6.74
C VAL A 42 -9.91 -2.50 -5.73
N LYS A 43 -10.19 -3.81 -5.62
CA LYS A 43 -9.50 -4.69 -4.67
C LYS A 43 -7.99 -4.77 -4.96
N ARG A 44 -7.63 -4.77 -6.24
CA ARG A 44 -6.25 -4.91 -6.73
C ARG A 44 -5.94 -3.78 -7.72
N PRO A 45 -5.61 -2.58 -7.20
CA PRO A 45 -5.53 -1.37 -8.03
C PRO A 45 -4.36 -1.37 -9.00
N PHE A 46 -3.32 -2.15 -8.76
CA PHE A 46 -2.13 -2.22 -9.62
C PHE A 46 -2.08 -3.48 -10.49
N GLU A 47 -3.15 -4.30 -10.50
CA GLU A 47 -3.24 -5.51 -11.29
C GLU A 47 -3.00 -5.24 -12.77
N GLY A 48 -2.17 -6.10 -13.38
CA GLY A 48 -1.79 -6.00 -14.79
C GLY A 48 -0.50 -5.20 -15.04
N LEU A 49 0.04 -4.50 -14.04
CA LEU A 49 1.38 -3.93 -14.12
C LEU A 49 2.44 -4.99 -13.80
N PRO A 50 3.50 -5.15 -14.61
CA PRO A 50 4.55 -6.15 -14.37
C PRO A 50 5.23 -6.00 -13.00
N PHE A 51 5.27 -4.76 -12.49
CA PHE A 51 5.88 -4.34 -11.22
C PHE A 51 4.85 -4.05 -10.12
N GLU A 52 3.67 -4.65 -10.21
CA GLU A 52 2.58 -4.47 -9.24
C GLU A 52 3.01 -4.68 -7.78
N ALA A 53 3.75 -5.76 -7.51
CA ALA A 53 4.20 -6.08 -6.17
C ALA A 53 5.18 -5.02 -5.63
N ASP A 54 6.05 -4.49 -6.48
CA ASP A 54 6.96 -3.40 -6.10
C ASP A 54 6.21 -2.11 -5.78
N LEU A 55 5.15 -1.75 -6.53
CA LEU A 55 4.30 -0.61 -6.21
C LEU A 55 3.61 -0.76 -4.85
N VAL A 56 3.14 -1.98 -4.54
CA VAL A 56 2.56 -2.27 -3.22
C VAL A 56 3.63 -2.15 -2.13
N CYS A 57 4.85 -2.63 -2.38
CA CYS A 57 5.96 -2.49 -1.43
C CYS A 57 6.34 -1.03 -1.18
N LEU A 58 6.45 -0.21 -2.21
CA LEU A 58 6.71 1.23 -2.08
C LEU A 58 5.62 1.94 -1.27
N ARG A 59 4.38 1.47 -1.38
CA ARG A 59 3.24 2.05 -0.67
C ARG A 59 3.15 1.63 0.79
N GLU A 60 3.45 0.37 1.11
CA GLU A 60 3.09 -0.24 2.39
C GLU A 60 4.30 -0.70 3.23
N LEU A 61 5.45 -0.92 2.62
CA LEU A 61 6.57 -1.59 3.28
C LEU A 61 7.83 -0.74 3.39
N VAL A 62 8.18 -0.06 2.32
CA VAL A 62 9.50 0.56 2.20
C VAL A 62 9.41 2.02 2.58
N PRO A 63 10.08 2.45 3.67
CA PRO A 63 9.95 3.83 4.15
C PRO A 63 10.51 4.84 3.14
N SER A 64 11.68 4.57 2.58
CA SER A 64 12.33 5.44 1.62
C SER A 64 12.89 4.65 0.43
N ALA A 65 12.33 4.88 -0.75
CA ALA A 65 12.79 4.29 -2.00
C ALA A 65 12.26 5.09 -3.19
N THR A 66 12.94 4.91 -4.32
CA THR A 66 12.54 5.43 -5.63
C THR A 66 12.56 4.33 -6.67
N ALA A 67 11.80 4.51 -7.73
CA ALA A 67 11.88 3.70 -8.94
C ALA A 67 11.65 4.59 -10.15
N THR A 68 12.45 4.40 -11.20
CA THR A 68 12.20 5.03 -12.49
C THR A 68 11.09 4.29 -13.21
N ALA A 69 10.14 5.04 -13.75
CA ALA A 69 9.08 4.57 -14.63
C ALA A 69 9.01 5.46 -15.87
N LYS A 70 8.38 5.00 -16.92
CA LYS A 70 8.21 5.78 -18.15
C LYS A 70 6.72 5.94 -18.47
N LEU A 71 6.31 7.13 -18.86
CA LEU A 71 5.01 7.36 -19.45
C LEU A 71 4.98 6.75 -20.87
N ASN A 72 3.82 6.26 -21.30
CA ASN A 72 3.67 5.81 -22.67
C ASN A 72 3.63 7.01 -23.64
N GLU A 73 3.76 6.72 -24.95
CA GLU A 73 3.84 7.77 -25.99
C GLU A 73 2.58 8.65 -26.05
N GLU A 74 1.40 8.13 -25.69
CA GLU A 74 0.16 8.91 -25.62
C GLU A 74 0.20 9.99 -24.55
N HIS A 75 1.03 9.79 -23.52
CA HIS A 75 1.19 10.69 -22.38
C HIS A 75 2.54 11.40 -22.35
N GLY A 76 3.26 11.41 -23.48
CA GLY A 76 4.48 12.19 -23.66
C GLY A 76 5.77 11.39 -23.69
N GLY A 77 5.78 10.13 -23.26
CA GLY A 77 6.97 9.28 -23.25
C GLY A 77 8.04 9.68 -22.25
N ASP A 78 7.72 10.58 -21.32
CA ASP A 78 8.68 11.13 -20.34
C ASP A 78 9.03 10.09 -19.28
N GLU A 79 10.26 10.16 -18.79
CA GLU A 79 10.68 9.45 -17.59
C GLU A 79 10.14 10.15 -16.34
N ILE A 80 9.64 9.38 -15.40
CA ILE A 80 9.13 9.84 -14.11
C ILE A 80 9.73 9.01 -12.97
N VAL A 81 9.70 9.55 -11.76
CA VAL A 81 10.13 8.86 -10.55
C VAL A 81 8.93 8.51 -9.69
N ILE A 82 8.75 7.23 -9.40
CA ILE A 82 7.83 6.75 -8.37
C ILE A 82 8.61 6.67 -7.07
N ALA A 83 8.14 7.33 -6.02
CA ALA A 83 8.79 7.36 -4.71
C ALA A 83 7.88 6.80 -3.61
N SER A 84 8.46 6.24 -2.56
CA SER A 84 7.68 5.82 -1.39
C SER A 84 6.93 7.01 -0.80
N LEU A 85 7.62 8.05 -0.42
CA LEU A 85 7.08 9.24 0.22
C LEU A 85 7.62 10.49 -0.46
N LEU A 86 6.78 11.50 -0.64
CA LEU A 86 7.17 12.86 -1.06
C LEU A 86 7.01 13.85 0.11
N PRO A 87 7.61 15.06 0.02
CA PRO A 87 7.43 16.10 1.02
C PRO A 87 5.94 16.32 1.34
N ALA A 88 5.61 16.55 2.61
CA ALA A 88 4.23 16.73 3.08
C ALA A 88 3.24 15.63 2.61
N ALA A 89 3.75 14.45 2.28
CA ALA A 89 2.99 13.34 1.71
C ALA A 89 2.17 13.72 0.46
N TRP A 90 2.74 14.55 -0.41
CA TRP A 90 2.13 14.88 -1.70
C TRP A 90 1.98 13.64 -2.58
N GLN A 91 0.93 13.62 -3.39
CA GLN A 91 0.69 12.53 -4.35
C GLN A 91 1.56 12.66 -5.59
N ALA A 92 1.91 13.89 -6.01
CA ALA A 92 2.86 14.15 -7.09
C ALA A 92 3.55 15.49 -6.91
N LEU A 93 4.72 15.63 -7.52
CA LEU A 93 5.56 16.82 -7.52
C LEU A 93 6.24 16.98 -8.88
N HIS A 94 6.18 18.16 -9.46
CA HIS A 94 7.10 18.60 -10.50
C HIS A 94 8.25 19.31 -9.79
N ARG A 95 9.35 18.60 -9.57
CA ARG A 95 10.52 19.15 -8.84
C ARG A 95 11.14 20.31 -9.61
N GLN A 96 11.87 21.20 -8.94
CA GLN A 96 12.42 22.43 -9.55
C GLN A 96 13.38 22.18 -10.72
N ASP A 97 14.03 21.04 -10.74
CA ASP A 97 14.92 20.59 -11.83
C ASP A 97 14.20 19.91 -13.00
N GLY A 98 12.87 19.90 -12.99
CA GLY A 98 12.03 19.33 -14.05
C GLY A 98 11.70 17.85 -13.88
N VAL A 99 12.14 17.20 -12.80
CA VAL A 99 11.80 15.79 -12.54
C VAL A 99 10.35 15.67 -12.07
N ILE A 100 9.56 14.85 -12.75
CA ILE A 100 8.21 14.51 -12.34
C ILE A 100 8.27 13.35 -11.36
N MET A 101 7.69 13.52 -10.18
CA MET A 101 7.67 12.52 -9.12
C MET A 101 6.25 12.18 -8.68
N ALA A 102 6.01 10.91 -8.34
CA ALA A 102 4.75 10.45 -7.74
C ALA A 102 5.01 9.75 -6.40
N GLY A 103 4.30 10.17 -5.35
CA GLY A 103 4.35 9.59 -4.01
C GLY A 103 3.34 8.48 -3.84
N MET A 104 3.79 7.34 -3.31
CA MET A 104 2.94 6.18 -3.04
C MET A 104 2.24 6.28 -1.68
N GLN A 105 2.94 6.79 -0.65
CA GLN A 105 2.46 6.88 0.73
C GLN A 105 1.79 8.24 0.95
N VAL A 106 0.47 8.20 1.04
CA VAL A 106 -0.36 9.39 1.21
C VAL A 106 -1.42 9.16 2.30
N PRO A 107 -1.85 10.21 3.03
CA PRO A 107 -2.79 10.07 4.14
C PRO A 107 -4.22 9.75 3.71
N VAL A 108 -4.55 10.01 2.44
CA VAL A 108 -5.90 9.87 1.88
C VAL A 108 -5.81 9.18 0.53
N ALA A 109 -6.71 8.24 0.28
CA ALA A 109 -6.84 7.58 -1.03
C ALA A 109 -8.32 7.41 -1.39
N SER A 110 -8.61 7.39 -2.69
CA SER A 110 -9.91 6.99 -3.22
C SER A 110 -10.05 5.46 -3.18
N PRO A 111 -11.20 4.92 -3.61
CA PRO A 111 -11.35 3.49 -3.85
C PRO A 111 -10.45 2.89 -4.92
N ASP A 112 -9.77 3.71 -5.74
CA ASP A 112 -8.85 3.28 -6.80
C ASP A 112 -7.52 4.08 -6.75
N PRO A 113 -6.55 3.67 -5.91
CA PRO A 113 -5.25 4.34 -5.80
C PRO A 113 -4.47 4.47 -7.10
N SER A 114 -4.63 3.53 -8.04
CA SER A 114 -3.97 3.62 -9.35
C SER A 114 -4.44 4.84 -10.14
N ARG A 115 -5.74 5.15 -10.07
CA ARG A 115 -6.32 6.35 -10.66
C ARG A 115 -5.89 7.63 -9.96
N ASP A 116 -5.77 7.59 -8.63
CA ASP A 116 -5.33 8.74 -7.83
C ASP A 116 -3.94 9.19 -8.26
N ILE A 117 -3.01 8.23 -8.35
CA ILE A 117 -1.62 8.48 -8.74
C ILE A 117 -1.56 8.98 -10.19
N ALA A 118 -2.26 8.33 -11.11
CA ALA A 118 -2.29 8.74 -12.51
C ALA A 118 -2.81 10.18 -12.67
N ALA A 119 -3.92 10.51 -12.01
CA ALA A 119 -4.47 11.87 -12.03
C ALA A 119 -3.51 12.91 -11.47
N ALA A 120 -2.77 12.59 -10.42
CA ALA A 120 -1.79 13.48 -9.82
C ALA A 120 -0.58 13.70 -10.76
N ILE A 121 -0.03 12.65 -11.37
CA ILE A 121 1.04 12.72 -12.36
C ILE A 121 0.62 13.64 -13.52
N LEU A 122 -0.53 13.36 -14.14
CA LEU A 122 -1.03 14.13 -15.29
C LEU A 122 -1.30 15.59 -14.94
N LYS A 123 -1.67 15.88 -13.68
CA LYS A 123 -1.86 17.26 -13.23
C LYS A 123 -0.56 18.05 -13.16
N VAL A 124 0.55 17.43 -12.71
CA VAL A 124 1.81 18.15 -12.47
C VAL A 124 2.74 18.14 -13.67
N LYS A 125 2.66 17.12 -14.55
CA LYS A 125 3.62 16.98 -15.66
C LYS A 125 3.61 18.15 -16.64
N ASP A 126 2.46 18.75 -16.90
CA ASP A 126 2.29 19.87 -17.82
C ASP A 126 2.29 21.25 -17.10
N ALA A 127 2.54 21.25 -15.79
CA ALA A 127 2.61 22.46 -14.97
C ALA A 127 4.05 22.96 -14.85
N GLU A 128 4.21 24.19 -14.33
CA GLU A 128 5.52 24.76 -14.06
C GLU A 128 6.27 23.97 -12.98
N PRO A 129 7.62 23.87 -13.04
CA PRO A 129 8.44 23.33 -11.96
C PRO A 129 8.09 23.95 -10.60
N GLY A 130 8.11 23.15 -9.53
CA GLY A 130 7.65 23.52 -8.20
C GLY A 130 6.17 23.24 -7.94
N THR A 131 5.40 22.87 -8.97
CA THR A 131 3.98 22.50 -8.79
C THR A 131 3.84 21.14 -8.14
N TYR A 132 2.92 21.00 -7.19
CA TYR A 132 2.60 19.74 -6.54
C TYR A 132 1.09 19.40 -6.59
N ALA A 133 0.78 18.15 -6.35
CA ALA A 133 -0.58 17.66 -6.19
C ALA A 133 -0.73 16.96 -4.84
N GLU A 134 -1.66 17.46 -4.03
CA GLU A 134 -2.07 16.79 -2.79
C GLU A 134 -2.85 15.52 -3.09
N ALA A 135 -2.87 14.60 -2.13
CA ALA A 135 -3.70 13.41 -2.20
C ALA A 135 -5.18 13.78 -2.23
N ASN A 136 -5.93 13.14 -3.13
CA ASN A 136 -7.34 13.42 -3.34
C ASN A 136 -8.19 12.14 -3.24
N ALA A 137 -9.07 12.07 -2.26
CA ALA A 137 -9.99 10.94 -2.09
C ALA A 137 -11.05 10.81 -3.20
N ASN A 138 -11.13 11.75 -4.12
CA ASN A 138 -12.11 11.75 -5.22
C ASN A 138 -11.52 12.40 -6.48
N PRO A 139 -10.57 11.74 -7.16
CA PRO A 139 -9.90 12.28 -8.35
C PRO A 139 -10.81 12.41 -9.57
N GLY A 140 -12.05 11.92 -9.49
CA GLY A 140 -13.01 11.90 -10.59
C GLY A 140 -12.82 10.71 -11.53
N SER A 141 -13.26 10.89 -12.78
CA SER A 141 -13.03 9.94 -13.87
C SER A 141 -11.70 10.27 -14.57
N GLY A 142 -10.93 9.27 -14.93
CA GLY A 142 -9.65 9.46 -15.62
C GLY A 142 -8.92 8.13 -15.80
N PRO A 143 -7.76 8.14 -16.46
CA PRO A 143 -6.95 6.95 -16.65
C PRO A 143 -6.39 6.44 -15.32
N ARG A 144 -5.93 5.20 -15.33
CA ARG A 144 -5.19 4.54 -14.26
C ARG A 144 -3.71 4.48 -14.62
N LEU A 145 -2.84 4.08 -13.70
CA LEU A 145 -1.42 3.86 -14.01
C LEU A 145 -1.21 2.90 -15.18
N GLN A 146 -2.05 1.87 -15.29
CA GLN A 146 -2.03 0.90 -16.40
C GLN A 146 -2.25 1.55 -17.76
N ASP A 147 -2.96 2.67 -17.80
CA ASP A 147 -3.32 3.38 -19.04
C ASP A 147 -2.25 4.41 -19.43
N ILE A 148 -1.43 4.88 -18.49
CA ILE A 148 -0.47 5.98 -18.73
C ILE A 148 1.00 5.53 -18.73
N LEU A 149 1.33 4.38 -18.12
CA LEU A 149 2.71 3.90 -18.05
C LEU A 149 3.07 3.01 -19.25
N ASP A 150 4.33 3.09 -19.66
CA ASP A 150 4.95 2.13 -20.56
C ASP A 150 5.36 0.89 -19.74
N THR A 151 4.55 -0.16 -19.82
CA THR A 151 4.77 -1.42 -19.11
C THR A 151 5.94 -2.25 -19.64
N SER A 152 6.51 -1.87 -20.79
CA SER A 152 7.71 -2.51 -21.37
C SER A 152 9.02 -1.88 -20.87
N ALA A 153 8.95 -0.69 -20.29
CA ALA A 153 10.11 -0.01 -19.72
C ALA A 153 10.56 -0.70 -18.42
N PRO A 154 11.87 -0.72 -18.13
CA PRO A 154 12.38 -1.23 -16.87
C PRO A 154 11.80 -0.49 -15.67
N PHE A 155 11.53 -1.22 -14.59
CA PHE A 155 11.12 -0.67 -13.31
C PHE A 155 11.99 -1.28 -12.21
N THR A 156 12.94 -0.50 -11.70
CA THR A 156 13.88 -0.97 -10.69
C THR A 156 13.75 -0.11 -9.44
N VAL A 157 13.39 -0.75 -8.33
CA VAL A 157 13.32 -0.09 -7.02
C VAL A 157 14.71 0.04 -6.43
N SER A 158 15.06 1.26 -6.05
CA SER A 158 16.25 1.61 -5.28
C SER A 158 15.83 2.08 -3.90
N VAL A 159 16.16 1.31 -2.87
CA VAL A 159 15.95 1.71 -1.48
C VAL A 159 16.97 2.78 -1.12
N GLN A 160 16.53 3.80 -0.40
CA GLN A 160 17.33 4.95 -0.01
C GLN A 160 17.48 4.99 1.51
N GLU A 161 18.64 5.39 2.00
CA GLU A 161 18.87 5.60 3.44
C GLU A 161 18.24 6.88 3.96
N THR A 162 17.97 7.84 3.06
CA THR A 162 17.41 9.16 3.35
C THR A 162 16.33 9.54 2.34
N PHE A 163 15.66 10.66 2.57
CA PHE A 163 14.75 11.26 1.60
C PHE A 163 15.42 12.35 0.74
N ASP A 164 16.75 12.29 0.56
CA ASP A 164 17.49 13.32 -0.19
C ASP A 164 17.01 13.50 -1.64
N TYR A 165 16.34 12.49 -2.20
CA TYR A 165 15.69 12.59 -3.51
C TYR A 165 14.54 13.63 -3.57
N TRP A 166 14.12 14.20 -2.43
CA TRP A 166 13.19 15.33 -2.40
C TRP A 166 13.84 16.61 -2.92
N LEU A 167 15.15 16.72 -2.75
CA LEU A 167 15.90 17.92 -3.14
C LEU A 167 16.26 17.84 -4.62
N ALA A 168 16.19 18.99 -5.30
CA ALA A 168 16.87 19.13 -6.57
C ALA A 168 18.39 19.07 -6.35
N ASP A 169 19.13 18.61 -7.35
CA ASP A 169 20.59 18.53 -7.28
C ASP A 169 21.25 19.92 -7.16
N ASP A 170 20.48 20.99 -7.37
CA ASP A 170 20.96 22.38 -7.30
C ASP A 170 20.89 22.95 -5.87
N PRO A 171 22.05 23.22 -5.24
CA PRO A 171 22.10 23.81 -3.90
C PRO A 171 21.46 25.19 -3.77
N GLU A 172 21.34 25.95 -4.88
CA GLU A 172 20.75 27.30 -4.87
C GLU A 172 19.25 27.30 -4.68
N HIS A 173 18.58 26.13 -4.86
CA HIS A 173 17.14 25.96 -4.71
C HIS A 173 16.76 25.18 -3.44
N ARG A 174 17.62 25.14 -2.43
CA ARG A 174 17.32 24.52 -1.14
C ARG A 174 16.44 25.43 -0.31
N ASP A 175 15.19 25.03 -0.11
CA ASP A 175 14.26 25.62 0.85
C ASP A 175 14.63 25.18 2.27
N GLU A 176 14.83 26.12 3.20
CA GLU A 176 15.17 25.84 4.60
C GLU A 176 14.05 25.05 5.31
N ASP A 177 12.79 25.30 4.99
CA ASP A 177 11.64 24.56 5.54
C ASP A 177 11.63 23.12 5.06
N LEU A 178 12.00 22.88 3.80
CA LEU A 178 12.14 21.54 3.24
C LEU A 178 13.32 20.80 3.88
N ALA A 179 14.44 21.47 4.15
CA ALA A 179 15.59 20.86 4.82
C ALA A 179 15.25 20.39 6.24
N ALA A 180 14.51 21.20 6.99
CA ALA A 180 14.05 20.82 8.35
C ALA A 180 13.06 19.64 8.30
N ALA A 181 12.14 19.62 7.34
CA ALA A 181 11.20 18.52 7.15
C ALA A 181 11.92 17.22 6.75
N LEU A 182 12.98 17.33 5.95
CA LEU A 182 13.82 16.21 5.54
C LEU A 182 14.55 15.59 6.74
N GLU A 183 15.16 16.39 7.60
CA GLU A 183 15.86 15.90 8.79
C GLU A 183 14.90 15.12 9.69
N GLN A 184 13.73 15.68 9.98
CA GLN A 184 12.69 15.01 10.77
C GLN A 184 12.20 13.72 10.11
N ALA A 185 12.01 13.69 8.79
CA ALA A 185 11.57 12.51 8.07
C ALA A 185 12.63 11.40 8.12
N ASN A 186 13.91 11.76 7.96
CA ASN A 186 15.03 10.81 8.00
C ASN A 186 15.14 10.07 9.33
N GLU A 187 14.83 10.73 10.45
CA GLU A 187 14.81 10.11 11.78
C GLU A 187 13.78 8.98 11.90
N SER A 188 12.77 8.95 11.04
CA SER A 188 11.69 7.94 11.07
C SER A 188 11.96 6.70 10.21
N ILE A 189 13.05 6.70 9.43
CA ILE A 189 13.37 5.61 8.52
C ILE A 189 13.82 4.37 9.31
N SER A 190 13.10 3.26 9.15
CA SER A 190 13.57 1.95 9.58
C SER A 190 14.55 1.39 8.54
N PRO A 191 15.74 0.90 8.94
CA PRO A 191 16.67 0.27 8.03
C PRO A 191 15.98 -0.81 7.20
N THR A 192 16.06 -0.68 5.88
CA THR A 192 15.39 -1.55 4.94
C THR A 192 16.28 -1.75 3.73
N GLU A 193 16.41 -3.01 3.28
CA GLU A 193 17.13 -3.35 2.06
C GLU A 193 16.29 -4.24 1.16
N LYS A 194 16.37 -4.01 -0.15
CA LYS A 194 15.76 -4.87 -1.15
C LYS A 194 16.68 -6.05 -1.40
N LEU A 195 16.14 -7.27 -1.23
CA LEU A 195 16.86 -8.50 -1.53
C LEU A 195 16.75 -8.78 -3.03
N VAL A 196 17.80 -9.34 -3.61
CA VAL A 196 17.90 -9.57 -5.06
C VAL A 196 17.62 -11.02 -5.47
N SER A 197 17.65 -11.97 -4.53
CA SER A 197 17.38 -13.38 -4.79
C SER A 197 15.89 -13.73 -4.92
N ALA A 198 15.00 -12.79 -4.65
CA ALA A 198 13.57 -12.91 -4.91
C ALA A 198 12.94 -11.57 -5.25
N ASP A 199 11.98 -11.56 -6.19
CA ASP A 199 11.25 -10.35 -6.58
C ASP A 199 10.48 -9.78 -5.37
N SER A 200 10.52 -8.45 -5.19
CA SER A 200 9.74 -7.71 -4.18
C SER A 200 9.89 -8.22 -2.74
N ALA A 201 11.09 -8.69 -2.39
CA ALA A 201 11.48 -9.13 -1.06
C ALA A 201 12.35 -8.08 -0.37
N TYR A 202 12.06 -7.82 0.91
CA TYR A 202 12.73 -6.78 1.69
C TYR A 202 13.12 -7.30 3.07
N TRP A 203 14.39 -7.09 3.41
CA TRP A 203 14.90 -7.15 4.76
C TRP A 203 14.60 -5.84 5.47
N THR A 204 14.21 -5.88 6.73
CA THR A 204 13.92 -4.66 7.52
C THR A 204 14.24 -4.89 8.97
N GLU A 205 14.93 -3.93 9.58
CA GLU A 205 15.05 -3.85 11.04
C GLU A 205 14.04 -2.86 11.58
N MET A 206 13.16 -3.31 12.49
CA MET A 206 12.10 -2.49 13.07
C MET A 206 11.81 -2.92 14.51
N GLY A 207 11.84 -1.95 15.43
CA GLY A 207 11.56 -2.21 16.85
C GLY A 207 12.55 -3.17 17.52
N GLY A 208 13.79 -3.26 17.04
CA GLY A 208 14.82 -4.17 17.56
C GLY A 208 14.71 -5.61 17.06
N HIS A 209 13.83 -5.87 16.09
CA HIS A 209 13.66 -7.17 15.43
C HIS A 209 13.93 -7.06 13.93
N ILE A 210 14.31 -8.16 13.34
CA ILE A 210 14.62 -8.26 11.92
C ILE A 210 13.54 -9.08 11.22
N TYR A 211 13.07 -8.56 10.08
CA TYR A 211 11.99 -9.17 9.32
C TYR A 211 12.38 -9.34 7.86
N LEU A 212 11.99 -10.47 7.27
CA LEU A 212 11.81 -10.64 5.85
C LEU A 212 10.32 -10.40 5.52
N ARG A 213 10.03 -9.45 4.64
CA ARG A 213 8.70 -9.16 4.10
C ARG A 213 8.74 -9.35 2.59
N TRP A 214 7.93 -10.26 2.08
CA TRP A 214 8.01 -10.68 0.69
C TRP A 214 6.67 -10.64 -0.01
N ALA A 215 6.45 -9.64 -0.87
CA ALA A 215 5.21 -9.47 -1.61
C ALA A 215 5.09 -10.49 -2.75
N GLN A 216 3.93 -11.16 -2.85
CA GLN A 216 3.67 -12.24 -3.81
C GLN A 216 2.73 -11.75 -4.91
N LYS A 217 3.18 -11.79 -6.17
CA LYS A 217 2.38 -11.36 -7.34
C LYS A 217 1.28 -12.34 -7.74
N GLN A 218 1.37 -13.59 -7.29
CA GLN A 218 0.39 -14.64 -7.57
C GLN A 218 -0.92 -14.37 -6.82
N ASP A 219 -2.00 -15.02 -7.22
CA ASP A 219 -3.26 -14.92 -6.51
C ASP A 219 -3.18 -15.47 -5.08
N GLU A 220 -4.03 -14.95 -4.21
CA GLU A 220 -4.01 -15.26 -2.79
C GLU A 220 -4.13 -16.76 -2.50
N ASP A 221 -5.03 -17.48 -3.19
CA ASP A 221 -5.24 -18.90 -2.94
C ASP A 221 -4.02 -19.74 -3.36
N THR A 222 -3.37 -19.38 -4.45
CA THR A 222 -2.13 -20.02 -4.92
C THR A 222 -1.02 -19.84 -3.89
N VAL A 223 -0.79 -18.62 -3.42
CA VAL A 223 0.23 -18.34 -2.38
C VAL A 223 -0.08 -19.08 -1.10
N MET A 224 -1.32 -19.00 -0.63
CA MET A 224 -1.73 -19.66 0.62
C MET A 224 -1.69 -21.18 0.53
N ASN A 225 -1.93 -21.77 -0.64
CA ASN A 225 -1.78 -23.21 -0.86
C ASN A 225 -0.30 -23.62 -0.81
N GLY A 226 0.58 -22.87 -1.49
CA GLY A 226 2.03 -23.11 -1.44
C GLY A 226 2.56 -23.05 -0.01
N LEU A 227 2.26 -21.98 0.72
CA LEU A 227 2.66 -21.84 2.12
C LEU A 227 2.09 -22.95 3.02
N ALA A 228 0.85 -23.40 2.78
CA ALA A 228 0.23 -24.47 3.53
C ALA A 228 0.94 -25.82 3.32
N ARG A 229 1.33 -26.13 2.07
CA ARG A 229 2.11 -27.32 1.73
C ARG A 229 3.46 -27.33 2.43
N LEU A 230 4.20 -26.21 2.34
CA LEU A 230 5.47 -26.07 3.04
C LEU A 230 5.31 -26.16 4.56
N HIS A 231 4.27 -25.57 5.11
CA HIS A 231 3.99 -25.65 6.55
C HIS A 231 3.66 -27.06 7.02
N ALA A 232 2.86 -27.80 6.25
CA ALA A 232 2.53 -29.21 6.54
C ALA A 232 3.78 -30.12 6.54
N ARG A 233 4.77 -29.80 5.70
CA ARG A 233 6.06 -30.50 5.61
C ARG A 233 7.09 -30.04 6.64
N GLY A 234 6.79 -28.95 7.41
CA GLY A 234 7.75 -28.34 8.32
C GLY A 234 8.83 -27.49 7.61
N GLU A 235 8.60 -27.11 6.36
CA GLU A 235 9.51 -26.41 5.47
C GLU A 235 9.18 -24.92 5.28
N ASN A 236 8.39 -24.34 6.15
CA ASN A 236 7.91 -22.95 6.04
C ASN A 236 8.86 -21.91 6.65
N THR A 237 10.10 -22.26 6.90
CA THR A 237 11.19 -21.35 7.26
C THR A 237 12.02 -21.04 6.01
N VAL A 238 12.62 -19.88 5.95
CA VAL A 238 13.48 -19.48 4.83
C VAL A 238 14.78 -20.32 4.88
N SER A 239 14.73 -21.52 4.33
CA SER A 239 15.82 -22.51 4.36
C SER A 239 16.44 -22.71 5.74
N GLY A 240 15.61 -22.83 6.78
CA GLY A 240 16.04 -22.97 8.17
C GLY A 240 16.34 -21.65 8.87
N LEU A 241 16.30 -20.53 8.18
CA LEU A 241 16.49 -19.20 8.73
C LEU A 241 15.13 -18.56 9.08
N GLY A 242 14.99 -18.10 10.30
CA GLY A 242 13.84 -17.35 10.73
C GLY A 242 12.59 -18.17 11.03
N ARG A 243 11.56 -17.49 11.46
CA ARG A 243 10.27 -18.03 11.89
C ARG A 243 9.14 -17.35 11.12
N TYR A 244 8.32 -18.13 10.45
CA TYR A 244 7.10 -17.60 9.81
C TYR A 244 6.16 -17.01 10.87
N LEU A 245 5.86 -15.73 10.74
CA LEU A 245 4.94 -15.03 11.65
C LEU A 245 3.50 -15.08 11.17
N GLY A 246 3.29 -14.97 9.88
CA GLY A 246 1.99 -14.84 9.25
C GLY A 246 2.08 -14.07 7.95
N CYS A 247 0.96 -13.55 7.50
CA CYS A 247 0.89 -12.67 6.34
C CYS A 247 -0.09 -11.52 6.58
N PHE A 248 0.09 -10.44 5.87
CA PHE A 248 -0.93 -9.42 5.70
C PHE A 248 -1.30 -9.27 4.24
N ARG A 249 -2.33 -8.50 3.98
CA ARG A 249 -2.83 -8.25 2.63
C ARG A 249 -2.88 -6.76 2.40
N ALA A 250 -2.28 -6.34 1.30
CA ALA A 250 -2.29 -4.96 0.87
C ALA A 250 -2.61 -4.91 -0.62
N HIS A 251 -3.58 -4.09 -0.99
CA HIS A 251 -3.96 -3.86 -2.40
C HIS A 251 -4.16 -5.14 -3.23
N GLY A 252 -4.72 -6.19 -2.60
CA GLY A 252 -4.97 -7.48 -3.25
C GLY A 252 -3.76 -8.41 -3.33
N ILE A 253 -2.61 -7.99 -2.81
CA ILE A 253 -1.37 -8.76 -2.73
C ILE A 253 -1.23 -9.39 -1.34
N VAL A 254 -0.76 -10.63 -1.28
CA VAL A 254 -0.38 -11.31 -0.03
C VAL A 254 1.09 -11.05 0.24
N ILE A 255 1.39 -10.69 1.48
CA ILE A 255 2.75 -10.38 1.94
C ILE A 255 3.06 -11.25 3.15
N PRO A 256 3.66 -12.42 2.95
CA PRO A 256 4.19 -13.24 4.02
C PRO A 256 5.34 -12.54 4.75
N VAL A 257 5.46 -12.83 6.06
CA VAL A 257 6.46 -12.24 6.93
C VAL A 257 7.14 -13.31 7.76
N TRP A 258 8.46 -13.25 7.78
CA TRP A 258 9.30 -14.05 8.67
C TRP A 258 10.07 -13.13 9.61
N GLU A 259 10.17 -13.50 10.86
CA GLU A 259 11.11 -12.92 11.81
C GLU A 259 12.43 -13.67 11.69
N LEU A 260 13.49 -12.93 11.46
CA LEU A 260 14.83 -13.47 11.31
C LEU A 260 15.55 -13.44 12.67
N PRO A 261 16.58 -14.24 12.88
CA PRO A 261 17.41 -14.17 14.09
C PRO A 261 18.02 -12.78 14.25
N ASP A 262 18.19 -12.35 15.49
CA ASP A 262 18.81 -11.06 15.82
C ASP A 262 20.21 -10.96 15.20
N GLY A 263 20.51 -9.80 14.64
CA GLY A 263 21.81 -9.53 14.00
C GLY A 263 21.97 -10.12 12.59
N THR A 264 20.92 -10.76 12.02
CA THR A 264 20.94 -11.24 10.63
C THR A 264 21.10 -10.09 9.65
N GLN A 265 22.20 -10.07 8.90
CA GLN A 265 22.43 -9.06 7.87
C GLN A 265 21.76 -9.45 6.55
N PRO A 266 21.41 -8.49 5.68
CA PRO A 266 20.76 -8.75 4.39
C PRO A 266 21.47 -9.80 3.54
N ASP A 267 22.78 -9.70 3.39
CA ASP A 267 23.59 -10.64 2.60
C ASP A 267 23.45 -12.10 3.08
N ALA A 268 23.25 -12.31 4.38
CA ALA A 268 23.07 -13.64 4.95
C ALA A 268 21.70 -14.25 4.61
N VAL A 269 20.77 -13.44 4.11
CA VAL A 269 19.41 -13.88 3.73
C VAL A 269 19.34 -14.30 2.27
N GLU A 270 20.22 -13.80 1.42
CA GLU A 270 20.12 -13.97 -0.05
C GLU A 270 20.13 -15.43 -0.49
N GLU A 271 21.12 -16.22 -0.10
CA GLU A 271 21.19 -17.64 -0.48
C GLU A 271 20.01 -18.44 0.09
N PRO A 272 19.67 -18.35 1.40
CA PRO A 272 18.50 -19.01 1.97
C PRO A 272 17.18 -18.60 1.29
N LEU A 273 17.01 -17.32 0.98
CA LEU A 273 15.81 -16.82 0.31
C LEU A 273 15.68 -17.36 -1.11
N GLY A 274 16.76 -17.37 -1.89
CA GLY A 274 16.73 -17.90 -3.25
C GLY A 274 16.34 -19.39 -3.27
N ALA A 275 16.88 -20.19 -2.34
CA ALA A 275 16.51 -21.60 -2.19
C ALA A 275 15.03 -21.76 -1.78
N PHE A 276 14.57 -20.95 -0.82
CA PHE A 276 13.18 -20.98 -0.37
C PHE A 276 12.19 -20.48 -1.44
N ALA A 277 12.59 -19.50 -2.25
CA ALA A 277 11.78 -19.01 -3.37
C ALA A 277 11.48 -20.13 -4.38
N ALA A 278 12.48 -20.91 -4.72
CA ALA A 278 12.31 -22.08 -5.59
C ALA A 278 11.40 -23.15 -4.96
N GLN A 279 11.51 -23.40 -3.64
CA GLN A 279 10.65 -24.32 -2.92
C GLN A 279 9.20 -23.83 -2.90
N LEU A 280 8.96 -22.53 -2.62
CA LEU A 280 7.63 -21.95 -2.60
C LEU A 280 7.00 -21.97 -4.00
N ASP A 281 7.76 -21.63 -5.03
CA ASP A 281 7.27 -21.70 -6.41
C ASP A 281 6.86 -23.13 -6.80
N ALA A 282 7.69 -24.14 -6.48
CA ALA A 282 7.34 -25.53 -6.69
C ALA A 282 6.06 -25.93 -5.94
N ALA A 283 5.92 -25.53 -4.68
CA ALA A 283 4.73 -25.80 -3.87
C ALA A 283 3.47 -25.08 -4.37
N MET A 284 3.59 -23.88 -4.92
CA MET A 284 2.47 -23.15 -5.57
C MET A 284 2.02 -23.85 -6.85
N ASN A 285 2.95 -24.38 -7.63
CA ASN A 285 2.67 -25.04 -8.90
C ASN A 285 2.31 -26.53 -8.77
N GLU A 286 2.35 -27.10 -7.56
CA GLU A 286 2.01 -28.49 -7.31
C GLU A 286 0.53 -28.76 -7.64
N SER A 287 0.31 -29.74 -8.52
CA SER A 287 -1.03 -30.10 -8.98
C SER A 287 -1.82 -30.87 -7.92
N GLY A 288 -3.12 -30.64 -7.87
CA GLY A 288 -4.04 -31.34 -6.99
C GLY A 288 -4.57 -30.49 -5.85
N SER A 289 -5.65 -30.98 -5.24
CA SER A 289 -6.23 -30.35 -4.06
C SER A 289 -5.38 -30.62 -2.83
N LEU A 290 -5.38 -29.67 -1.90
CA LEU A 290 -4.72 -29.86 -0.61
C LEU A 290 -5.22 -31.12 0.10
N ASP A 291 -4.34 -31.89 0.71
CA ASP A 291 -4.67 -33.02 1.56
C ASP A 291 -5.23 -32.59 2.93
N TYR A 292 -5.41 -33.53 3.86
CA TYR A 292 -5.96 -33.21 5.18
C TYR A 292 -5.02 -32.34 6.02
N ASP A 293 -3.73 -32.67 6.05
CA ASP A 293 -2.73 -31.95 6.84
C ASP A 293 -2.45 -30.57 6.25
N GLU A 294 -2.39 -30.46 4.92
CA GLU A 294 -2.24 -29.21 4.20
C GLU A 294 -3.45 -28.27 4.41
N ARG A 295 -4.68 -28.78 4.41
CA ARG A 295 -5.88 -27.97 4.73
C ARG A 295 -5.85 -27.46 6.18
N ARG A 296 -5.40 -28.28 7.11
CA ARG A 296 -5.21 -27.90 8.51
C ARG A 296 -4.12 -26.83 8.63
N ALA A 297 -3.01 -27.01 7.92
CA ALA A 297 -1.93 -26.03 7.84
C ALA A 297 -2.42 -24.72 7.23
N LYS A 298 -3.21 -24.75 6.13
CA LYS A 298 -3.82 -23.55 5.52
C LYS A 298 -4.65 -22.77 6.53
N ALA A 299 -5.49 -23.44 7.31
CA ALA A 299 -6.27 -22.79 8.36
C ALA A 299 -5.40 -22.10 9.41
N GLY A 300 -4.28 -22.70 9.79
CA GLY A 300 -3.28 -22.13 10.71
C GLY A 300 -2.53 -20.94 10.10
N VAL A 301 -2.12 -21.03 8.85
CA VAL A 301 -1.44 -19.96 8.10
C VAL A 301 -2.37 -18.75 7.90
N VAL A 302 -3.63 -19.00 7.49
CA VAL A 302 -4.64 -17.95 7.28
C VAL A 302 -5.02 -17.23 8.57
N SER A 303 -5.10 -17.98 9.69
CA SER A 303 -5.48 -17.37 10.99
C SER A 303 -4.42 -16.44 11.56
N ARG A 304 -3.17 -16.56 11.15
CA ARG A 304 -2.06 -15.67 11.52
C ARG A 304 -2.04 -14.41 10.64
N GLN A 305 -3.11 -13.64 10.74
CA GLN A 305 -3.20 -12.35 10.05
C GLN A 305 -2.46 -11.29 10.84
N LEU A 306 -1.44 -10.71 10.22
CA LEU A 306 -0.71 -9.57 10.77
C LEU A 306 -1.45 -8.27 10.44
N THR A 307 -1.37 -7.31 11.33
CA THR A 307 -1.87 -5.95 11.10
C THR A 307 -0.66 -5.04 10.96
N ILE A 308 -0.59 -4.30 9.86
CA ILE A 308 0.38 -3.21 9.71
C ILE A 308 -0.05 -2.11 10.69
N ARG A 309 0.84 -1.71 11.57
CA ARG A 309 0.69 -0.55 12.44
C ARG A 309 1.78 0.46 12.16
#